data_0ec62f819cc29cc252f5c7c712b86c6e
#
_entry.id   0ec62f819cc29cc252f5c7c712b86c6e
#
_cell.length_a   1.000
_cell.length_b   1.000
_cell.length_c   1.000
_cell.angle_alpha   90.00
_cell.angle_beta   90.00
_cell.angle_gamma   90.00
#
_symmetry.space_group_name_H-M   'P 1'
#
loop_
_entity.id
_entity.type
_entity.pdbx_description
1 polymer ?
#
loop_
_entity_poly.entity_id
_entity_poly.type
_entity_poly.pdbx_seq_one_letter_code
_entity_poly.pdbx_strand_id
1 'polypeptide(L)'
;MMIKLYKALLLCALCCSSLIALAQTKTTESEGTDDEPGFELTLNYLSNSVFMGRADSVRTAVITPQLKYAFSNGIYLSGSLYVVPNRKKNKVDGGDLTLGYDFDLTDNLSGGVSFSKFFYSSNSTQVSSSQSSTISGYLTYANDFITPTIMADYNFNKQGVAGDLFLNIALSHDFDIDGVFGKDDGLTLSPTIEANTGTQNFYNGYVVYRKRKNVQNSAAAATLLQTYQSELSQYKLLDYEFSMPVEYSTGNLTFSITPTYAVAQNQFKSAAVVKTLGLSTQSSVFYFDIGVALKF
;
A
#
# COMPACT_ATOMS: atom_id res chain seq x y z
N MET A 1 20.68 -11.59 -22.45
CA MET A 1 20.16 -10.76 -21.32
C MET A 1 19.56 -11.61 -20.22
N MET A 2 18.88 -12.70 -20.50
CA MET A 2 18.28 -13.64 -19.52
C MET A 2 19.32 -14.31 -18.59
N ILE A 3 20.49 -14.69 -19.11
CA ILE A 3 21.55 -15.35 -18.32
C ILE A 3 22.12 -14.47 -17.18
N LYS A 4 22.14 -13.14 -17.35
CA LYS A 4 22.59 -12.21 -16.29
C LYS A 4 21.55 -12.05 -15.18
N LEU A 5 20.25 -12.15 -15.51
CA LEU A 5 19.16 -12.09 -14.55
C LEU A 5 19.11 -13.36 -13.68
N TYR A 6 19.36 -14.52 -14.30
CA TYR A 6 19.43 -15.82 -13.61
C TYR A 6 20.61 -15.87 -12.62
N LYS A 7 21.76 -15.30 -13.00
CA LYS A 7 22.93 -15.22 -12.11
C LYS A 7 22.70 -14.27 -10.94
N ALA A 8 21.97 -13.17 -11.13
CA ALA A 8 21.62 -12.25 -10.04
C ALA A 8 20.62 -12.88 -9.05
N LEU A 9 19.62 -13.61 -9.57
CA LEU A 9 18.68 -14.37 -8.74
C LEU A 9 19.35 -15.52 -7.99
N LEU A 10 20.29 -16.23 -8.65
CA LEU A 10 21.07 -17.29 -8.01
C LEU A 10 22.02 -16.75 -6.94
N LEU A 11 22.59 -15.55 -7.15
CA LEU A 11 23.47 -14.89 -6.18
C LEU A 11 22.68 -14.41 -4.95
N CYS A 12 21.46 -13.88 -5.14
CA CYS A 12 20.54 -13.57 -4.03
C CYS A 12 20.15 -14.84 -3.24
N ALA A 13 19.81 -15.94 -3.94
CA ALA A 13 19.48 -17.21 -3.30
C ALA A 13 20.67 -17.81 -2.53
N LEU A 14 21.91 -17.67 -3.04
CA LEU A 14 23.12 -18.12 -2.31
C LEU A 14 23.47 -17.22 -1.12
N CYS A 15 23.21 -15.92 -1.19
CA CYS A 15 23.38 -15.02 -0.03
C CYS A 15 22.35 -15.32 1.06
N CYS A 16 21.11 -15.65 0.71
CA CYS A 16 20.09 -16.07 1.68
C CYS A 16 20.46 -17.40 2.38
N SER A 17 21.05 -18.36 1.66
CA SER A 17 21.43 -19.66 2.26
C SER A 17 22.58 -19.56 3.27
N SER A 18 23.46 -18.57 3.18
CA SER A 18 24.54 -18.34 4.16
C SER A 18 24.08 -17.59 5.42
N LEU A 19 22.93 -16.88 5.37
CA LEU A 19 22.34 -16.19 6.51
C LEU A 19 21.45 -17.13 7.36
N ILE A 20 20.88 -18.17 6.77
CA ILE A 20 20.06 -19.18 7.47
C ILE A 20 20.86 -19.97 8.51
N ALA A 21 22.17 -20.09 8.35
CA ALA A 21 23.05 -20.82 9.28
C ALA A 21 23.31 -20.11 10.62
N LEU A 22 22.94 -18.84 10.79
CA LEU A 22 23.15 -18.05 12.00
C LEU A 22 21.88 -17.81 12.82
N ALA A 23 20.71 -18.22 12.32
CA ALA A 23 19.40 -17.93 12.92
C ALA A 23 18.81 -19.10 13.75
N GLN A 24 19.62 -20.03 14.26
CA GLN A 24 19.13 -21.06 15.16
C GLN A 24 19.22 -20.63 16.63
N THR A 25 18.29 -19.78 17.06
CA THR A 25 17.97 -19.61 18.48
C THR A 25 16.49 -19.33 18.65
N LYS A 26 15.83 -20.33 19.19
CA LYS A 26 14.56 -20.44 19.93
C LYS A 26 13.60 -19.24 19.91
N THR A 27 12.45 -19.40 19.30
CA THR A 27 11.29 -18.52 19.45
C THR A 27 10.19 -19.22 20.24
N THR A 28 9.65 -18.52 21.21
CA THR A 28 8.38 -18.80 21.87
C THR A 28 7.48 -17.58 21.64
N GLU A 29 6.24 -17.86 21.29
CA GLU A 29 5.19 -16.94 20.85
C GLU A 29 4.99 -15.69 21.71
N SER A 30 4.67 -14.56 21.06
CA SER A 30 3.47 -13.76 21.40
C SER A 30 3.22 -12.75 20.26
N GLU A 31 1.99 -12.67 19.77
CA GLU A 31 1.46 -11.51 19.06
C GLU A 31 1.40 -10.33 20.05
N GLY A 32 2.47 -9.61 20.11
CA GLY A 32 2.67 -8.33 20.77
C GLY A 32 3.81 -7.70 20.03
N THR A 33 3.88 -6.39 19.94
CA THR A 33 5.02 -5.67 19.43
C THR A 33 6.30 -6.46 19.71
N ASP A 34 6.98 -6.96 18.66
CA ASP A 34 8.23 -7.68 18.82
C ASP A 34 9.18 -6.73 19.58
N ASP A 35 9.29 -6.91 20.90
CA ASP A 35 10.14 -6.08 21.78
C ASP A 35 11.63 -6.23 21.48
N GLU A 36 11.98 -7.16 20.59
CA GLU A 36 13.37 -7.34 20.15
C GLU A 36 13.66 -6.56 18.87
N PRO A 37 14.74 -5.77 18.88
CA PRO A 37 15.14 -5.04 17.68
C PRO A 37 15.52 -6.02 16.58
N GLY A 38 15.03 -5.79 15.35
CA GLY A 38 15.27 -6.72 14.26
C GLY A 38 15.13 -6.09 12.89
N PHE A 39 15.67 -6.78 11.90
CA PHE A 39 15.46 -6.45 10.49
C PHE A 39 14.36 -7.33 9.92
N GLU A 40 13.57 -6.76 9.03
CA GLU A 40 12.61 -7.45 8.19
C GLU A 40 12.86 -7.08 6.72
N LEU A 41 13.04 -8.09 5.89
CA LEU A 41 13.11 -7.95 4.43
C LEU A 41 11.82 -8.48 3.82
N THR A 42 11.08 -7.62 3.13
CA THR A 42 9.83 -7.98 2.47
C THR A 42 9.94 -7.81 0.96
N LEU A 43 9.32 -8.70 0.22
CA LEU A 43 9.14 -8.59 -1.23
C LEU A 43 7.67 -8.78 -1.57
N ASN A 44 7.01 -7.73 -2.03
CA ASN A 44 5.61 -7.76 -2.43
C ASN A 44 5.45 -7.63 -3.94
N TYR A 45 4.44 -8.32 -4.49
CA TYR A 45 3.94 -8.18 -5.84
C TYR A 45 2.49 -7.77 -5.82
N LEU A 46 2.21 -6.53 -6.19
CA LEU A 46 0.86 -6.01 -6.38
C LEU A 46 0.45 -6.18 -7.84
N SER A 47 -0.65 -6.86 -8.10
CA SER A 47 -1.12 -7.19 -9.45
C SER A 47 -1.65 -5.98 -10.23
N ASN A 48 -2.10 -4.95 -9.54
CA ASN A 48 -2.53 -3.66 -10.10
C ASN A 48 -2.42 -2.55 -9.06
N SER A 49 -1.83 -1.43 -9.43
CA SER A 49 -1.78 -0.26 -8.55
C SER A 49 -3.17 0.39 -8.45
N VAL A 50 -3.83 0.15 -7.33
CA VAL A 50 -5.12 0.75 -6.96
C VAL A 50 -4.90 1.65 -5.76
N PHE A 51 -5.57 2.79 -5.73
CA PHE A 51 -5.52 3.71 -4.61
C PHE A 51 -6.89 4.35 -4.40
N MET A 52 -7.47 4.16 -3.20
CA MET A 52 -8.83 4.63 -2.86
C MET A 52 -9.87 4.26 -3.92
N GLY A 53 -9.91 2.97 -4.31
CA GLY A 53 -10.79 2.45 -5.35
C GLY A 53 -10.49 2.94 -6.77
N ARG A 54 -9.40 3.66 -6.99
CA ARG A 54 -9.03 4.24 -8.28
C ARG A 54 -7.82 3.52 -8.86
N ALA A 55 -7.95 3.08 -10.11
CA ALA A 55 -6.85 2.50 -10.88
C ALA A 55 -6.61 3.32 -12.15
N ASP A 56 -5.42 3.19 -12.74
CA ASP A 56 -5.18 3.68 -14.09
C ASP A 56 -5.99 2.86 -15.11
N SER A 57 -6.26 3.46 -16.27
CA SER A 57 -6.81 2.74 -17.44
C SER A 57 -5.88 1.61 -17.92
N VAL A 58 -4.61 1.67 -17.59
CA VAL A 58 -3.62 0.62 -17.85
C VAL A 58 -3.27 -0.07 -16.54
N ARG A 59 -3.55 -1.38 -16.46
CA ARG A 59 -3.17 -2.19 -15.31
C ARG A 59 -1.67 -2.10 -15.07
N THR A 60 -1.29 -1.65 -13.88
CA THR A 60 0.10 -1.43 -13.48
C THR A 60 0.46 -2.34 -12.32
N ALA A 61 1.15 -3.45 -12.62
CA ALA A 61 1.72 -4.29 -11.59
C ALA A 61 2.97 -3.63 -10.99
N VAL A 62 3.18 -3.81 -9.68
CA VAL A 62 4.31 -3.24 -8.95
C VAL A 62 4.96 -4.33 -8.11
N ILE A 63 6.29 -4.42 -8.15
CA ILE A 63 7.10 -5.22 -7.23
C ILE A 63 7.75 -4.25 -6.24
N THR A 64 7.60 -4.53 -4.95
CA THR A 64 8.07 -3.67 -3.86
C THR A 64 8.99 -4.45 -2.92
N PRO A 65 10.33 -4.47 -3.14
CA PRO A 65 11.26 -4.84 -2.09
C PRO A 65 11.28 -3.74 -1.01
N GLN A 66 11.24 -4.14 0.26
CA GLN A 66 11.29 -3.28 1.43
C GLN A 66 12.26 -3.84 2.45
N LEU A 67 12.98 -2.97 3.13
CA LEU A 67 13.75 -3.26 4.33
C LEU A 67 13.21 -2.42 5.47
N LYS A 68 12.84 -3.05 6.59
CA LYS A 68 12.43 -2.42 7.84
C LYS A 68 13.43 -2.77 8.94
N TYR A 69 13.74 -1.83 9.80
CA TYR A 69 14.41 -2.05 11.07
C TYR A 69 13.51 -1.55 12.20
N ALA A 70 13.13 -2.43 13.11
CA ALA A 70 12.37 -2.10 14.29
C ALA A 70 13.30 -2.02 15.51
N PHE A 71 13.12 -0.98 16.31
CA PHE A 71 13.80 -0.80 17.60
C PHE A 71 12.91 -1.36 18.71
N SER A 72 13.51 -1.80 19.81
CA SER A 72 12.79 -2.34 20.99
C SER A 72 11.83 -1.36 21.69
N ASN A 73 11.88 -0.09 21.33
CA ASN A 73 11.01 0.94 21.91
C ASN A 73 9.83 1.32 20.99
N GLY A 74 9.51 0.49 20.00
CA GLY A 74 8.42 0.71 19.05
C GLY A 74 8.75 1.64 17.88
N ILE A 75 9.88 2.34 17.88
CA ILE A 75 10.33 3.13 16.72
C ILE A 75 10.74 2.19 15.60
N TYR A 76 10.42 2.54 14.36
CA TYR A 76 10.93 1.82 13.19
C TYR A 76 11.32 2.75 12.06
N LEU A 77 12.23 2.27 11.22
CA LEU A 77 12.64 2.89 9.97
C LEU A 77 12.49 1.89 8.84
N SER A 78 11.86 2.26 7.75
CA SER A 78 11.77 1.41 6.57
C SER A 78 12.05 2.17 5.28
N GLY A 79 12.46 1.43 4.25
CA GLY A 79 12.66 1.95 2.90
C GLY A 79 12.23 0.95 1.85
N SER A 80 11.52 1.43 0.84
CA SER A 80 10.97 0.61 -0.24
C SER A 80 11.38 1.13 -1.61
N LEU A 81 11.42 0.23 -2.60
CA LEU A 81 11.55 0.57 -4.02
C LEU A 81 10.31 0.08 -4.77
N TYR A 82 9.83 0.89 -5.72
CA TYR A 82 8.70 0.54 -6.59
C TYR A 82 9.22 0.16 -7.97
N VAL A 83 9.05 -1.10 -8.34
CA VAL A 83 9.51 -1.63 -9.63
C VAL A 83 8.29 -2.02 -10.47
N VAL A 84 8.12 -1.41 -11.63
CA VAL A 84 7.07 -1.73 -12.61
C VAL A 84 7.65 -2.69 -13.65
N PRO A 85 7.42 -4.02 -13.53
CA PRO A 85 8.13 -5.03 -14.32
C PRO A 85 7.84 -4.94 -15.81
N ASN A 86 6.62 -4.54 -16.19
CA ASN A 86 6.17 -4.47 -17.58
C ASN A 86 6.64 -3.22 -18.33
N ARG A 87 7.35 -2.31 -17.68
CA ARG A 87 7.90 -1.11 -18.31
C ARG A 87 9.14 -1.46 -19.15
N LYS A 88 9.19 -0.97 -20.39
CA LYS A 88 10.31 -1.27 -21.31
C LYS A 88 11.63 -0.62 -20.87
N LYS A 89 11.59 0.59 -20.30
CA LYS A 89 12.74 1.35 -19.82
C LYS A 89 12.43 1.91 -18.43
N ASN A 90 13.47 2.11 -17.60
CA ASN A 90 13.37 2.69 -16.25
C ASN A 90 12.30 1.98 -15.42
N LYS A 91 12.53 0.70 -15.14
CA LYS A 91 11.59 -0.14 -14.38
C LYS A 91 11.39 0.33 -12.95
N VAL A 92 12.40 0.97 -12.35
CA VAL A 92 12.25 1.61 -11.04
C VAL A 92 11.39 2.85 -11.20
N ASP A 93 10.22 2.83 -10.57
CA ASP A 93 9.21 3.89 -10.66
C ASP A 93 9.30 4.89 -9.49
N GLY A 94 9.99 4.50 -8.43
CA GLY A 94 10.14 5.32 -7.24
C GLY A 94 10.51 4.49 -6.03
N GLY A 95 10.22 5.02 -4.87
CA GLY A 95 10.39 4.41 -3.57
C GLY A 95 9.90 5.32 -2.46
N ASP A 96 10.00 4.87 -1.23
CA ASP A 96 9.73 5.67 -0.04
C ASP A 96 10.75 5.42 1.07
N LEU A 97 10.76 6.36 2.00
CA LEU A 97 11.38 6.23 3.32
C LEU A 97 10.34 6.57 4.36
N THR A 98 10.18 5.69 5.35
CA THR A 98 9.20 5.84 6.44
C THR A 98 9.91 5.77 7.79
N LEU A 99 9.58 6.71 8.66
CA LEU A 99 9.86 6.69 10.08
C LEU A 99 8.53 6.57 10.82
N GLY A 100 8.42 5.61 11.72
CA GLY A 100 7.20 5.41 12.50
C GLY A 100 7.46 5.03 13.95
N TYR A 101 6.38 5.00 14.70
CA TYR A 101 6.35 4.60 16.10
C TYR A 101 5.05 3.85 16.36
N ASP A 102 5.17 2.57 16.72
CA ASP A 102 4.06 1.71 17.13
C ASP A 102 4.06 1.61 18.66
N PHE A 103 2.87 1.56 19.26
CA PHE A 103 2.69 1.54 20.71
C PHE A 103 1.43 0.77 21.11
N ASP A 104 1.48 0.14 22.28
CA ASP A 104 0.34 -0.47 22.93
C ASP A 104 -0.18 0.46 24.03
N LEU A 105 -1.47 0.82 23.97
CA LEU A 105 -2.14 1.62 24.99
C LEU A 105 -2.71 0.73 26.11
N THR A 106 -3.19 -0.45 25.73
CA THR A 106 -3.67 -1.53 26.62
C THR A 106 -3.39 -2.87 25.96
N ASP A 107 -3.64 -3.98 26.65
CA ASP A 107 -3.49 -5.33 26.10
C ASP A 107 -4.30 -5.57 24.81
N ASN A 108 -5.37 -4.80 24.59
CA ASN A 108 -6.27 -4.97 23.45
C ASN A 108 -6.30 -3.74 22.53
N LEU A 109 -5.64 -2.63 22.89
CA LEU A 109 -5.66 -1.40 22.11
C LEU A 109 -4.24 -0.99 21.74
N SER A 110 -3.91 -1.14 20.48
CA SER A 110 -2.65 -0.72 19.89
C SER A 110 -2.84 0.44 18.91
N GLY A 111 -1.76 1.10 18.58
CA GLY A 111 -1.78 2.17 17.60
C GLY A 111 -0.39 2.51 17.10
N GLY A 112 -0.34 3.40 16.12
CA GLY A 112 0.92 3.88 15.60
C GLY A 112 0.77 5.21 14.89
N VAL A 113 1.91 5.87 14.72
CA VAL A 113 2.04 7.09 13.93
C VAL A 113 3.25 6.97 13.01
N SER A 114 3.16 7.50 11.81
CA SER A 114 4.29 7.46 10.88
C SER A 114 4.36 8.68 9.98
N PHE A 115 5.55 8.92 9.47
CA PHE A 115 5.82 9.86 8.40
C PHE A 115 6.53 9.14 7.27
N SER A 116 5.94 9.20 6.06
CA SER A 116 6.50 8.61 4.84
C SER A 116 6.86 9.70 3.84
N LYS A 117 8.03 9.59 3.23
CA LYS A 117 8.49 10.46 2.13
C LYS A 117 8.58 9.65 0.85
N PHE A 118 7.82 10.05 -0.19
CA PHE A 118 7.75 9.37 -1.48
C PHE A 118 8.64 10.03 -2.54
N PHE A 119 9.21 9.18 -3.39
CA PHE A 119 10.09 9.57 -4.51
C PHE A 119 9.59 8.88 -5.78
N TYR A 120 8.64 9.48 -6.47
CA TYR A 120 8.12 8.95 -7.72
C TYR A 120 8.83 9.51 -8.94
N SER A 121 9.07 8.65 -9.94
CA SER A 121 9.50 9.04 -11.27
C SER A 121 8.50 10.01 -11.90
N SER A 122 8.99 10.96 -12.70
CA SER A 122 8.13 11.89 -13.45
C SER A 122 7.21 11.19 -14.47
N ASN A 123 7.53 9.96 -14.84
CA ASN A 123 6.76 9.12 -15.76
C ASN A 123 5.97 8.02 -15.04
N SER A 124 5.77 8.14 -13.72
CA SER A 124 5.01 7.15 -12.96
C SER A 124 3.59 6.99 -13.51
N THR A 125 3.12 5.73 -13.54
CA THR A 125 1.76 5.35 -13.92
C THR A 125 0.88 5.05 -12.71
N GLN A 126 1.43 5.12 -11.50
CA GLN A 126 0.68 4.89 -10.28
C GLN A 126 -0.22 6.09 -9.96
N VAL A 127 -1.46 5.82 -9.57
CA VAL A 127 -2.45 6.85 -9.22
C VAL A 127 -1.96 7.71 -8.06
N SER A 128 -1.31 7.10 -7.07
CA SER A 128 -0.72 7.77 -5.91
C SER A 128 0.54 8.59 -6.22
N SER A 129 1.02 8.61 -7.47
CA SER A 129 2.30 9.26 -7.82
C SER A 129 2.34 10.78 -7.66
N SER A 130 1.20 11.42 -7.41
CA SER A 130 1.14 12.85 -7.04
C SER A 130 1.54 13.11 -5.58
N GLN A 131 1.50 12.11 -4.73
CA GLN A 131 1.91 12.22 -3.33
C GLN A 131 3.40 12.52 -3.21
N SER A 132 3.76 13.34 -2.23
CA SER A 132 5.14 13.67 -1.89
C SER A 132 5.53 13.19 -0.50
N SER A 133 4.60 13.17 0.44
CA SER A 133 4.76 12.65 1.80
C SER A 133 3.41 12.44 2.45
N THR A 134 3.36 11.61 3.49
CA THR A 134 2.16 11.32 4.28
C THR A 134 2.50 11.34 5.76
N ILE A 135 1.60 11.88 6.56
CA ILE A 135 1.54 11.64 8.00
C ILE A 135 0.35 10.72 8.22
N SER A 136 0.59 9.59 8.87
CA SER A 136 -0.42 8.56 9.16
C SER A 136 -0.54 8.32 10.66
N GLY A 137 -1.74 7.98 11.11
CA GLY A 137 -1.98 7.47 12.45
C GLY A 137 -3.07 6.42 12.40
N TYR A 138 -2.95 5.38 13.22
CA TYR A 138 -3.98 4.35 13.34
C TYR A 138 -4.21 3.92 14.78
N LEU A 139 -5.38 3.35 15.03
CA LEU A 139 -5.76 2.67 16.28
C LEU A 139 -6.50 1.39 15.92
N THR A 140 -6.09 0.28 16.55
CA THR A 140 -6.68 -1.04 16.40
C THR A 140 -7.12 -1.57 17.76
N TYR A 141 -8.35 -2.05 17.85
CA TYR A 141 -8.85 -2.72 19.04
C TYR A 141 -9.06 -4.20 18.77
N ALA A 142 -8.17 -5.03 19.30
CA ALA A 142 -8.24 -6.47 19.14
C ALA A 142 -9.26 -7.07 20.11
N ASN A 143 -10.18 -7.90 19.59
CA ASN A 143 -11.04 -8.75 20.41
C ASN A 143 -11.45 -10.01 19.65
N ASP A 144 -11.97 -11.00 20.38
CA ASP A 144 -12.25 -12.36 19.88
C ASP A 144 -13.29 -12.42 18.74
N PHE A 145 -14.08 -11.37 18.52
CA PHE A 145 -15.17 -11.41 17.53
C PHE A 145 -14.88 -10.57 16.30
N ILE A 146 -14.34 -9.38 16.48
CA ILE A 146 -14.08 -8.46 15.38
C ILE A 146 -13.04 -7.42 15.80
N THR A 147 -12.08 -7.17 14.94
CA THR A 147 -10.99 -6.24 15.17
C THR A 147 -11.24 -4.95 14.36
N PRO A 148 -11.84 -3.90 14.96
CA PRO A 148 -11.95 -2.61 14.32
C PRO A 148 -10.61 -1.88 14.29
N THR A 149 -10.29 -1.31 13.13
CA THR A 149 -9.16 -0.41 12.92
C THR A 149 -9.65 0.91 12.34
N ILE A 150 -9.17 2.02 12.88
CA ILE A 150 -9.39 3.36 12.33
C ILE A 150 -8.04 3.92 11.95
N MET A 151 -7.92 4.43 10.73
CA MET A 151 -6.71 5.07 10.22
C MET A 151 -7.02 6.47 9.68
N ALA A 152 -6.16 7.42 9.98
CA ALA A 152 -6.23 8.79 9.47
C ALA A 152 -4.92 9.17 8.81
N ASP A 153 -4.99 9.67 7.57
CA ASP A 153 -3.84 10.06 6.77
C ASP A 153 -3.98 11.50 6.29
N TYR A 154 -2.91 12.26 6.39
CA TYR A 154 -2.78 13.52 5.68
C TYR A 154 -1.66 13.44 4.65
N ASN A 155 -2.05 13.47 3.39
CA ASN A 155 -1.15 13.39 2.25
C ASN A 155 -0.77 14.78 1.74
N PHE A 156 0.52 15.06 1.73
CA PHE A 156 1.08 16.21 1.02
C PHE A 156 1.31 15.82 -0.43
N ASN A 157 0.65 16.50 -1.34
CA ASN A 157 0.85 16.29 -2.76
C ASN A 157 2.02 17.13 -3.30
N LYS A 158 2.46 16.83 -4.52
CA LYS A 158 3.49 17.61 -5.23
C LYS A 158 3.04 19.04 -5.41
N GLN A 159 4.00 19.94 -5.61
CA GLN A 159 3.75 21.37 -5.73
C GLN A 159 2.63 21.73 -6.72
N GLY A 160 1.71 22.58 -6.31
CA GLY A 160 0.55 23.01 -7.07
C GLY A 160 -0.68 22.09 -6.99
N VAL A 161 -0.62 21.04 -6.18
CA VAL A 161 -1.76 20.17 -5.88
C VAL A 161 -2.09 20.29 -4.40
N ALA A 162 -3.37 20.48 -4.06
CA ALA A 162 -3.82 20.52 -2.67
C ALA A 162 -3.55 19.17 -1.98
N GLY A 163 -3.34 19.18 -0.66
CA GLY A 163 -3.21 17.97 0.14
C GLY A 163 -4.53 17.20 0.22
N ASP A 164 -4.44 15.95 0.66
CA ASP A 164 -5.60 15.09 0.87
C ASP A 164 -5.68 14.65 2.33
N LEU A 165 -6.91 14.58 2.84
CA LEU A 165 -7.24 13.98 4.12
C LEU A 165 -8.03 12.71 3.87
N PHE A 166 -7.59 11.60 4.48
CA PHE A 166 -8.31 10.32 4.46
C PHE A 166 -8.65 9.88 5.87
N LEU A 167 -9.79 9.23 6.00
CA LEU A 167 -10.19 8.47 7.16
C LEU A 167 -10.70 7.12 6.66
N ASN A 168 -10.08 6.05 7.14
CA ASN A 168 -10.38 4.68 6.77
C ASN A 168 -10.86 3.93 8.03
N ILE A 169 -11.88 3.11 7.87
CA ILE A 169 -12.41 2.27 8.93
C ILE A 169 -12.45 0.85 8.39
N ALA A 170 -11.74 -0.07 9.04
CA ALA A 170 -11.72 -1.47 8.72
C ALA A 170 -12.30 -2.31 9.85
N LEU A 171 -12.93 -3.42 9.50
CA LEU A 171 -13.40 -4.47 10.39
C LEU A 171 -12.83 -5.79 9.88
N SER A 172 -12.04 -6.47 10.68
CA SER A 172 -11.47 -7.78 10.37
C SER A 172 -11.81 -8.82 11.45
N HIS A 173 -11.59 -10.07 11.13
CA HIS A 173 -11.62 -11.18 12.09
C HIS A 173 -10.56 -12.20 11.65
N ASP A 174 -9.74 -12.65 12.60
CA ASP A 174 -8.66 -13.57 12.32
C ASP A 174 -9.08 -15.01 12.66
N PHE A 175 -8.84 -15.91 11.74
CA PHE A 175 -8.98 -17.35 11.91
C PHE A 175 -7.59 -17.98 11.88
N ASP A 176 -7.07 -18.34 13.04
CA ASP A 176 -5.76 -18.92 13.20
C ASP A 176 -5.83 -20.44 13.19
N ILE A 177 -4.95 -21.07 12.43
CA ILE A 177 -4.83 -22.51 12.27
C ILE A 177 -3.37 -22.89 12.46
N ASP A 178 -3.06 -23.49 13.61
CA ASP A 178 -1.71 -23.94 13.94
C ASP A 178 -1.39 -25.31 13.35
N GLY A 179 -0.13 -25.55 13.02
CA GLY A 179 0.38 -26.85 12.64
C GLY A 179 -0.16 -27.38 11.31
N VAL A 180 -0.27 -26.54 10.28
CA VAL A 180 -0.86 -26.88 8.96
C VAL A 180 0.01 -27.89 8.21
N PHE A 181 1.32 -27.67 8.14
CA PHE A 181 2.29 -28.53 7.47
C PHE A 181 3.40 -29.00 8.40
N GLY A 182 3.65 -28.30 9.53
CA GLY A 182 4.66 -28.58 10.53
C GLY A 182 4.12 -28.35 11.94
N LYS A 183 4.99 -28.46 12.95
CA LYS A 183 4.59 -28.21 14.35
C LYS A 183 4.69 -26.73 14.74
N ASP A 184 5.53 -26.00 14.03
CA ASP A 184 5.91 -24.62 14.35
C ASP A 184 5.50 -23.68 13.19
N ASP A 185 4.43 -24.01 12.49
CA ASP A 185 3.85 -23.16 11.45
C ASP A 185 2.40 -22.75 11.79
N GLY A 186 1.93 -21.67 11.19
CA GLY A 186 0.59 -21.17 11.34
C GLY A 186 0.04 -20.61 10.05
N LEU A 187 -1.27 -20.70 9.89
CA LEU A 187 -2.02 -20.08 8.80
C LEU A 187 -3.10 -19.17 9.39
N THR A 188 -3.05 -17.90 9.06
CA THR A 188 -4.07 -16.91 9.45
C THR A 188 -4.89 -16.49 8.23
N LEU A 189 -6.20 -16.45 8.39
CA LEU A 189 -7.18 -15.99 7.40
C LEU A 189 -7.91 -14.78 8.00
N SER A 190 -7.79 -13.60 7.38
CA SER A 190 -8.30 -12.33 7.95
C SER A 190 -9.33 -11.65 7.03
N PRO A 191 -10.58 -12.19 6.86
CA PRO A 191 -11.60 -11.49 6.10
C PRO A 191 -11.80 -10.08 6.63
N THR A 192 -11.71 -9.10 5.74
CA THR A 192 -11.73 -7.68 6.09
C THR A 192 -12.70 -6.91 5.20
N ILE A 193 -13.46 -6.01 5.80
CA ILE A 193 -14.28 -5.02 5.11
C ILE A 193 -13.76 -3.64 5.52
N GLU A 194 -13.49 -2.80 4.53
CA GLU A 194 -12.97 -1.45 4.74
C GLU A 194 -13.83 -0.41 4.01
N ALA A 195 -14.01 0.75 4.64
CA ALA A 195 -14.62 1.93 4.04
C ALA A 195 -13.60 3.07 4.06
N ASN A 196 -13.29 3.60 2.88
CA ASN A 196 -12.33 4.67 2.68
C ASN A 196 -13.05 5.98 2.39
N THR A 197 -12.76 7.02 3.16
CA THR A 197 -13.32 8.36 2.98
C THR A 197 -12.20 9.39 2.85
N GLY A 198 -12.45 10.47 2.13
CA GLY A 198 -11.45 11.52 1.99
C GLY A 198 -11.67 12.45 0.81
N THR A 199 -10.66 13.27 0.53
CA THR A 199 -10.56 14.10 -0.68
C THR A 199 -9.83 13.34 -1.80
N GLN A 200 -9.86 13.87 -3.03
CA GLN A 200 -9.29 13.20 -4.20
C GLN A 200 -8.30 14.09 -4.97
N ASN A 201 -7.67 15.05 -4.30
CA ASN A 201 -6.75 16.00 -4.95
C ASN A 201 -5.53 15.30 -5.57
N PHE A 202 -5.10 14.13 -5.00
CA PHE A 202 -4.07 13.27 -5.56
C PHE A 202 -4.35 12.89 -7.03
N TYR A 203 -5.62 12.72 -7.37
CA TYR A 203 -6.02 12.34 -8.71
C TYR A 203 -5.85 13.48 -9.71
N ASN A 204 -5.95 14.75 -9.26
CA ASN A 204 -5.66 15.92 -10.07
C ASN A 204 -4.19 15.91 -10.57
N GLY A 205 -3.24 15.68 -9.68
CA GLY A 205 -1.83 15.56 -10.05
C GLY A 205 -1.58 14.48 -11.09
N TYR A 206 -2.19 13.32 -10.92
CA TYR A 206 -2.09 12.22 -11.85
C TYR A 206 -2.65 12.52 -13.24
N VAL A 207 -3.88 13.05 -13.33
CA VAL A 207 -4.57 13.31 -14.61
C VAL A 207 -4.02 14.54 -15.32
N VAL A 208 -3.81 15.65 -14.60
CA VAL A 208 -3.37 16.93 -15.19
C VAL A 208 -1.93 16.83 -15.68
N TYR A 209 -1.05 16.14 -14.96
CA TYR A 209 0.34 15.94 -15.40
C TYR A 209 0.42 15.16 -16.72
N ARG A 210 -0.39 14.13 -16.88
CA ARG A 210 -0.42 13.31 -18.11
C ARG A 210 -1.04 14.01 -19.30
N LYS A 211 -2.01 14.91 -19.10
CA LYS A 211 -2.86 15.45 -20.18
C LYS A 211 -2.73 16.95 -20.42
N ARG A 212 -1.89 17.65 -19.66
CA ARG A 212 -1.67 19.11 -19.80
C ARG A 212 -1.40 19.59 -21.24
N LYS A 213 -0.85 18.74 -22.08
CA LYS A 213 -0.55 19.10 -23.48
C LYS A 213 -1.80 19.33 -24.35
N ASN A 214 -2.96 18.76 -23.99
CA ASN A 214 -4.14 18.78 -24.88
C ASN A 214 -5.29 19.71 -24.42
N VAL A 215 -5.24 20.25 -23.19
CA VAL A 215 -6.39 20.95 -22.56
C VAL A 215 -6.17 22.47 -22.43
N GLN A 216 -4.98 23.00 -22.70
CA GLN A 216 -4.58 24.37 -22.29
C GLN A 216 -5.18 25.54 -23.07
N ASN A 217 -5.97 25.34 -24.12
CA ASN A 217 -6.22 26.44 -25.10
C ASN A 217 -7.66 26.94 -25.24
N SER A 218 -8.60 26.61 -24.34
CA SER A 218 -9.95 27.15 -24.41
C SER A 218 -10.56 27.53 -23.04
N ALA A 219 -11.39 28.59 -23.03
CA ALA A 219 -12.14 28.98 -21.82
C ALA A 219 -13.03 27.86 -21.28
N ALA A 220 -13.61 27.06 -22.18
CA ALA A 220 -14.39 25.88 -21.82
C ALA A 220 -13.56 24.82 -21.06
N ALA A 221 -12.30 24.62 -21.45
CA ALA A 221 -11.39 23.71 -20.76
C ALA A 221 -11.01 24.22 -19.37
N ALA A 222 -10.84 25.52 -19.19
CA ALA A 222 -10.58 26.13 -17.88
C ALA A 222 -11.76 25.93 -16.93
N THR A 223 -12.99 26.13 -17.41
CA THR A 223 -14.21 25.90 -16.61
C THR A 223 -14.37 24.42 -16.22
N LEU A 224 -14.10 23.51 -17.16
CA LEU A 224 -14.14 22.05 -16.87
C LEU A 224 -13.10 21.66 -15.82
N LEU A 225 -11.88 22.22 -15.90
CA LEU A 225 -10.84 21.98 -14.90
C LEU A 225 -11.23 22.53 -13.53
N GLN A 226 -11.84 23.70 -13.46
CA GLN A 226 -12.30 24.28 -12.20
C GLN A 226 -13.42 23.44 -11.58
N THR A 227 -14.39 22.99 -12.36
CA THR A 227 -15.43 22.09 -11.90
C THR A 227 -14.84 20.78 -11.39
N TYR A 228 -13.91 20.20 -12.13
CA TYR A 228 -13.20 18.99 -11.75
C TYR A 228 -12.42 19.14 -10.43
N GLN A 229 -11.67 20.24 -10.27
CA GLN A 229 -10.93 20.54 -9.04
C GLN A 229 -11.86 20.70 -7.84
N SER A 230 -13.01 21.36 -8.03
CA SER A 230 -14.04 21.52 -6.99
C SER A 230 -14.61 20.17 -6.55
N GLU A 231 -14.84 19.23 -7.47
CA GLU A 231 -15.31 17.88 -7.14
C GLU A 231 -14.26 17.06 -6.36
N LEU A 232 -12.96 17.20 -6.71
CA LEU A 232 -11.87 16.48 -6.06
C LEU A 232 -11.63 16.94 -4.63
N SER A 233 -11.84 18.21 -4.32
CA SER A 233 -11.60 18.78 -2.99
C SER A 233 -12.71 18.49 -1.99
N GLN A 234 -13.84 17.89 -2.42
CA GLN A 234 -14.91 17.51 -1.52
C GLN A 234 -14.56 16.24 -0.74
N TYR A 235 -14.73 16.28 0.57
CA TYR A 235 -14.60 15.10 1.41
C TYR A 235 -15.80 14.15 1.20
N LYS A 236 -15.55 12.89 0.84
CA LYS A 236 -16.58 11.92 0.44
C LYS A 236 -16.16 10.51 0.82
N LEU A 237 -17.14 9.61 0.82
CA LEU A 237 -16.87 8.17 0.73
C LEU A 237 -16.24 7.89 -0.65
N LEU A 238 -15.06 7.28 -0.66
CA LEU A 238 -14.28 7.01 -1.86
C LEU A 238 -14.54 5.63 -2.41
N ASP A 239 -14.48 4.61 -1.55
CA ASP A 239 -14.74 3.22 -1.90
C ASP A 239 -15.10 2.37 -0.69
N TYR A 240 -15.52 1.15 -0.99
CA TYR A 240 -15.51 0.01 -0.08
C TYR A 240 -14.52 -1.02 -0.61
N GLU A 241 -13.75 -1.63 0.28
CA GLU A 241 -12.87 -2.72 -0.07
C GLU A 241 -13.23 -3.99 0.73
N PHE A 242 -13.23 -5.11 0.03
CA PHE A 242 -13.43 -6.44 0.60
C PHE A 242 -12.18 -7.23 0.32
N SER A 243 -11.46 -7.61 1.36
CA SER A 243 -10.22 -8.36 1.22
C SER A 243 -10.23 -9.63 2.07
N MET A 244 -9.36 -10.56 1.71
CA MET A 244 -9.13 -11.81 2.41
C MET A 244 -7.62 -12.04 2.51
N PRO A 245 -6.91 -11.34 3.39
CA PRO A 245 -5.53 -11.69 3.72
C PRO A 245 -5.43 -13.15 4.15
N VAL A 246 -4.46 -13.85 3.60
CA VAL A 246 -4.07 -15.21 3.96
C VAL A 246 -2.58 -15.18 4.20
N GLU A 247 -2.16 -15.51 5.41
CA GLU A 247 -0.78 -15.51 5.83
C GLU A 247 -0.37 -16.90 6.32
N TYR A 248 0.75 -17.39 5.82
CA TYR A 248 1.37 -18.62 6.28
C TYR A 248 2.76 -18.31 6.83
N SER A 249 2.96 -18.57 8.11
CA SER A 249 4.21 -18.30 8.82
C SER A 249 4.89 -19.62 9.23
N THR A 250 6.20 -19.69 9.03
CA THR A 250 7.04 -20.81 9.45
C THR A 250 8.45 -20.32 9.81
N GLY A 251 8.82 -20.47 11.09
CA GLY A 251 10.05 -19.86 11.60
C GLY A 251 10.08 -18.36 11.34
N ASN A 252 11.11 -17.88 10.69
CA ASN A 252 11.30 -16.45 10.38
C ASN A 252 10.69 -16.03 9.01
N LEU A 253 10.01 -16.93 8.32
CA LEU A 253 9.42 -16.67 7.00
C LEU A 253 7.91 -16.55 7.09
N THR A 254 7.36 -15.53 6.45
CA THR A 254 5.93 -15.35 6.25
C THR A 254 5.63 -15.22 4.77
N PHE A 255 4.66 -15.98 4.28
CA PHE A 255 4.12 -15.88 2.93
C PHE A 255 2.71 -15.31 3.02
N SER A 256 2.37 -14.35 2.17
CA SER A 256 1.05 -13.75 2.17
C SER A 256 0.43 -13.68 0.77
N ILE A 257 -0.88 -13.77 0.73
CA ILE A 257 -1.69 -13.42 -0.44
C ILE A 257 -2.95 -12.69 0.02
N THR A 258 -3.20 -11.53 -0.57
CA THR A 258 -4.36 -10.70 -0.23
C THR A 258 -5.16 -10.39 -1.50
N PRO A 259 -6.16 -11.18 -1.86
CA PRO A 259 -7.14 -10.80 -2.86
C PRO A 259 -8.02 -9.67 -2.33
N THR A 260 -8.25 -8.64 -3.15
CA THR A 260 -9.05 -7.47 -2.79
C THR A 260 -10.02 -7.11 -3.92
N TYR A 261 -11.26 -6.81 -3.55
CA TYR A 261 -12.29 -6.28 -4.42
C TYR A 261 -12.71 -4.90 -3.94
N ALA A 262 -12.30 -3.86 -4.67
CA ALA A 262 -12.62 -2.48 -4.37
C ALA A 262 -13.82 -2.01 -5.19
N VAL A 263 -14.79 -1.35 -4.54
CA VAL A 263 -16.01 -0.81 -5.13
C VAL A 263 -15.98 0.71 -4.99
N ALA A 264 -15.55 1.39 -6.06
CA ALA A 264 -15.42 2.84 -6.08
C ALA A 264 -16.79 3.52 -5.90
N GLN A 265 -16.83 4.48 -4.99
CA GLN A 265 -17.96 5.35 -4.73
C GLN A 265 -17.69 6.75 -5.29
N ASN A 266 -18.74 7.57 -5.41
CA ASN A 266 -18.61 8.99 -5.78
C ASN A 266 -17.73 9.26 -7.01
N GLN A 267 -17.98 8.50 -8.08
CA GLN A 267 -17.36 8.76 -9.38
C GLN A 267 -17.78 10.15 -9.90
N PHE A 268 -16.97 10.70 -10.82
CA PHE A 268 -17.24 12.01 -11.41
C PHE A 268 -18.62 12.05 -12.09
N LYS A 269 -19.47 13.00 -11.67
CA LYS A 269 -20.84 13.13 -12.18
C LYS A 269 -20.88 13.77 -13.57
N SER A 270 -19.88 14.61 -13.91
CA SER A 270 -19.83 15.31 -15.19
C SER A 270 -19.32 14.41 -16.31
N ALA A 271 -20.22 13.96 -17.19
CA ALA A 271 -19.86 13.19 -18.38
C ALA A 271 -18.87 13.94 -19.29
N ALA A 272 -18.94 15.30 -19.33
CA ALA A 272 -18.02 16.13 -20.08
C ALA A 272 -16.59 16.08 -19.47
N VAL A 273 -16.46 16.14 -18.14
CA VAL A 273 -15.18 16.01 -17.44
C VAL A 273 -14.59 14.63 -17.71
N VAL A 274 -15.38 13.57 -17.49
CA VAL A 274 -14.96 12.17 -17.71
C VAL A 274 -14.43 11.98 -19.14
N LYS A 275 -15.20 12.41 -20.13
CA LYS A 275 -14.82 12.26 -21.54
C LYS A 275 -13.58 13.10 -21.91
N THR A 276 -13.53 14.38 -21.50
CA THR A 276 -12.47 15.30 -21.87
C THR A 276 -11.14 14.93 -21.22
N LEU A 277 -11.18 14.50 -19.95
CA LEU A 277 -10.00 14.10 -19.20
C LEU A 277 -9.67 12.60 -19.38
N GLY A 278 -10.57 11.81 -20.01
CA GLY A 278 -10.44 10.38 -20.24
C GLY A 278 -10.22 9.65 -18.92
N LEU A 279 -11.04 9.98 -17.93
CA LEU A 279 -11.02 9.33 -16.63
C LEU A 279 -11.60 7.93 -16.74
N SER A 280 -11.16 7.02 -15.87
CA SER A 280 -11.81 5.72 -15.75
C SER A 280 -13.17 5.89 -15.09
N THR A 281 -14.20 5.21 -15.64
CA THR A 281 -15.54 5.09 -15.04
C THR A 281 -15.72 3.72 -14.41
N GLN A 282 -14.64 2.99 -14.20
CA GLN A 282 -14.71 1.64 -13.61
C GLN A 282 -15.26 1.72 -12.19
N SER A 283 -16.39 1.07 -11.95
CA SER A 283 -17.10 1.08 -10.66
C SER A 283 -16.49 0.11 -9.64
N SER A 284 -15.72 -0.85 -10.10
CA SER A 284 -15.07 -1.83 -9.24
C SER A 284 -13.79 -2.36 -9.88
N VAL A 285 -12.87 -2.80 -9.04
CA VAL A 285 -11.61 -3.39 -9.49
C VAL A 285 -11.22 -4.55 -8.56
N PHE A 286 -10.83 -5.67 -9.17
CA PHE A 286 -10.21 -6.77 -8.47
C PHE A 286 -8.69 -6.73 -8.67
N TYR A 287 -7.97 -6.86 -7.57
CA TYR A 287 -6.52 -6.96 -7.56
C TYR A 287 -6.07 -7.90 -6.43
N PHE A 288 -4.81 -8.25 -6.40
CA PHE A 288 -4.23 -9.02 -5.32
C PHE A 288 -2.78 -8.60 -5.08
N ASP A 289 -2.37 -8.74 -3.85
CA ASP A 289 -0.99 -8.66 -3.40
C ASP A 289 -0.46 -10.07 -3.06
N ILE A 290 0.81 -10.35 -3.34
CA ILE A 290 1.51 -11.55 -2.89
C ILE A 290 2.81 -11.09 -2.26
N GLY A 291 3.07 -11.55 -1.05
CA GLY A 291 4.21 -11.16 -0.25
C GLY A 291 5.04 -12.34 0.25
N VAL A 292 6.31 -12.06 0.50
CA VAL A 292 7.18 -12.88 1.33
C VAL A 292 7.99 -11.97 2.25
N ALA A 293 8.00 -12.26 3.53
CA ALA A 293 8.76 -11.54 4.53
C ALA A 293 9.74 -12.49 5.24
N LEU A 294 10.92 -11.98 5.57
CA LEU A 294 11.95 -12.66 6.34
C LEU A 294 12.38 -11.75 7.49
N LYS A 295 12.20 -12.21 8.73
CA LYS A 295 12.65 -11.52 9.95
C LYS A 295 14.00 -12.09 10.41
N PHE A 296 14.91 -11.25 10.92
CA PHE A 296 16.25 -11.64 11.45
C PHE A 296 16.86 -10.57 12.34
#